data_a49633d9a7a97e6b50092081721e4e71
#
_entry.id   a49633d9a7a97e6b50092081721e4e71
#
_cell.length_a   1.000
_cell.length_b   1.000
_cell.length_c   1.000
_cell.angle_alpha   90.00
_cell.angle_beta   90.00
_cell.angle_gamma   90.00
#
_symmetry.space_group_name_H-M   'P 1'
#
loop_
_entity.id
_entity.type
_entity.pdbx_description
1 polymer ?
#
loop_
_entity_poly.entity_id
_entity_poly.type
_entity_poly.pdbx_seq_one_letter_code
_entity_poly.pdbx_strand_id
1 'polypeptide(L)'
;ILAGRGAGADEYSKEKHCRVLHFDIGGGTSNLALYENGALRDTDCLNIGGRLVKLTSDGSVTYLSPALAEWTADPGVRLGERAERRALRPLISAMVDGLERAVPGDVKVLSFSGGVADCRWAPPEDWLAYGDIGPLLGPAIRERFEEQGYTLVRGAETIRATVVGAGAHSMEVSGSTIFYREVAFPLKNLPVLRLNREEEQGNAAALAEAVRRKLNWYADEGGLTQVALAFAGELSPAYRRVEEIAQGIREG
;
A
#
# COMPACT_ATOMS: atom_id res chain seq x y z
N ILE A 1 4.56 6.03 4.25
CA ILE A 1 5.27 7.14 3.56
C ILE A 1 4.67 7.38 2.18
N LEU A 2 4.68 6.40 1.28
CA LEU A 2 4.22 6.57 -0.11
C LEU A 2 2.77 7.03 -0.21
N ALA A 3 1.88 6.47 0.61
CA ALA A 3 0.47 6.85 0.64
C ALA A 3 0.27 8.31 1.07
N GLY A 4 1.05 8.81 2.05
CA GLY A 4 0.98 10.19 2.49
C GLY A 4 1.38 11.19 1.40
N ARG A 5 2.43 10.87 0.63
CA ARG A 5 2.83 11.66 -0.54
C ARG A 5 1.79 11.59 -1.66
N GLY A 6 1.31 10.40 -2.00
CA GLY A 6 0.26 10.25 -2.99
C GLY A 6 -1.05 10.94 -2.63
N ALA A 7 -1.33 11.11 -1.34
CA ALA A 7 -2.45 11.88 -0.84
C ALA A 7 -2.17 13.39 -0.74
N GLY A 8 -0.92 13.84 -0.97
CA GLY A 8 -0.52 15.26 -0.89
C GLY A 8 -0.37 15.79 0.53
N ALA A 9 -0.15 14.91 1.52
CA ALA A 9 -0.02 15.32 2.93
C ALA A 9 1.26 16.11 3.20
N ASP A 10 2.36 15.75 2.54
CA ASP A 10 3.63 16.46 2.56
C ASP A 10 3.54 17.84 1.91
N GLU A 11 2.91 17.94 0.73
CA GLU A 11 2.69 19.21 0.03
C GLU A 11 1.83 20.16 0.87
N TYR A 12 0.71 19.67 1.43
CA TYR A 12 -0.13 20.43 2.33
C TYR A 12 0.65 20.94 3.56
N SER A 13 1.45 20.04 4.18
CA SER A 13 2.31 20.40 5.32
C SER A 13 3.30 21.52 4.97
N LYS A 14 3.89 21.46 3.76
CA LYS A 14 4.81 22.48 3.24
C LYS A 14 4.12 23.82 2.97
N GLU A 15 2.99 23.79 2.25
CA GLU A 15 2.25 25.00 1.87
C GLU A 15 1.66 25.74 3.07
N LYS A 16 1.15 24.98 4.06
CA LYS A 16 0.52 25.55 5.26
C LYS A 16 1.49 25.75 6.42
N HIS A 17 2.76 25.41 6.25
CA HIS A 17 3.78 25.49 7.30
C HIS A 17 3.33 24.86 8.62
N CYS A 18 2.72 23.67 8.54
CA CYS A 18 2.15 22.96 9.70
C CYS A 18 2.58 21.51 9.77
N ARG A 19 2.29 20.87 10.91
CA ARG A 19 2.41 19.41 11.06
C ARG A 19 1.14 18.73 10.58
N VAL A 20 1.30 17.68 9.77
CA VAL A 20 0.22 16.84 9.26
C VAL A 20 0.51 15.39 9.60
N LEU A 21 -0.39 14.74 10.32
CA LEU A 21 -0.35 13.28 10.47
C LEU A 21 -1.23 12.64 9.40
N HIS A 22 -0.63 11.82 8.58
CA HIS A 22 -1.33 11.05 7.57
C HIS A 22 -1.59 9.63 8.04
N PHE A 23 -2.83 9.15 7.91
CA PHE A 23 -3.27 7.79 8.16
C PHE A 23 -3.58 7.09 6.83
N ASP A 24 -2.91 6.00 6.53
CA ASP A 24 -3.25 5.10 5.43
C ASP A 24 -3.92 3.85 5.99
N ILE A 25 -5.25 3.84 5.99
CA ILE A 25 -6.07 2.81 6.65
C ILE A 25 -6.55 1.80 5.63
N GLY A 26 -5.87 0.67 5.62
CA GLY A 26 -6.17 -0.45 4.75
C GLY A 26 -7.10 -1.50 5.35
N GLY A 27 -6.96 -2.73 4.88
CA GLY A 27 -7.74 -3.86 5.38
C GLY A 27 -7.29 -4.36 6.76
N GLY A 28 -5.99 -4.48 7.00
CA GLY A 28 -5.45 -5.06 8.24
C GLY A 28 -4.70 -4.08 9.14
N THR A 29 -4.15 -3.02 8.55
CA THR A 29 -3.27 -2.08 9.25
C THR A 29 -3.58 -0.64 8.88
N SER A 30 -3.19 0.26 9.77
CA SER A 30 -3.12 1.71 9.56
C SER A 30 -1.66 2.13 9.62
N ASN A 31 -1.11 2.61 8.51
CA ASN A 31 0.24 3.15 8.46
C ASN A 31 0.17 4.67 8.68
N LEU A 32 1.02 5.16 9.58
CA LEU A 32 1.08 6.56 9.96
C LEU A 32 2.34 7.21 9.40
N ALA A 33 2.23 8.45 8.94
CA ALA A 33 3.36 9.26 8.51
C ALA A 33 3.17 10.71 8.96
N LEU A 34 4.10 11.21 9.75
CA LEU A 34 4.10 12.57 10.25
C LEU A 34 4.96 13.45 9.35
N TYR A 35 4.35 14.49 8.79
CA TYR A 35 5.03 15.49 7.98
C TYR A 35 5.09 16.84 8.71
N GLU A 36 6.19 17.55 8.53
CA GLU A 36 6.38 18.92 9.02
C GLU A 36 7.14 19.72 7.97
N ASN A 37 6.53 20.80 7.48
CA ASN A 37 7.05 21.64 6.42
C ASN A 37 7.46 20.84 5.16
N GLY A 38 6.70 19.80 4.82
CA GLY A 38 6.95 18.90 3.70
C GLY A 38 7.93 17.76 3.98
N ALA A 39 8.67 17.80 5.09
CA ALA A 39 9.61 16.75 5.46
C ALA A 39 8.95 15.66 6.31
N LEU A 40 9.22 14.39 6.00
CA LEU A 40 8.85 13.27 6.85
C LEU A 40 9.63 13.33 8.17
N ARG A 41 8.93 13.24 9.29
CA ARG A 41 9.51 13.28 10.64
C ARG A 41 9.46 11.96 11.35
N ASP A 42 8.32 11.25 11.22
CA ASP A 42 8.11 10.00 11.94
C ASP A 42 7.15 9.10 11.19
N THR A 43 7.20 7.80 11.51
CA THR A 43 6.29 6.79 10.95
C THR A 43 5.92 5.78 12.01
N ASP A 44 4.68 5.30 11.97
CA ASP A 44 4.19 4.24 12.85
C ASP A 44 3.23 3.31 12.10
N CYS A 45 2.86 2.19 12.72
CA CYS A 45 1.92 1.23 12.17
C CYS A 45 1.07 0.63 13.29
N LEU A 46 -0.24 0.68 13.12
CA LEU A 46 -1.21 0.08 14.04
C LEU A 46 -1.96 -1.06 13.37
N ASN A 47 -2.29 -2.09 14.14
CA ASN A 47 -3.13 -3.19 13.69
C ASN A 47 -4.62 -2.77 13.70
N ILE A 48 -4.96 -1.76 12.90
CA ILE A 48 -6.32 -1.22 12.73
C ILE A 48 -6.64 -1.18 11.24
N GLY A 49 -7.75 -1.81 10.84
CA GLY A 49 -8.17 -1.85 9.44
C GLY A 49 -9.56 -2.44 9.26
N GLY A 50 -10.15 -2.21 8.08
CA GLY A 50 -11.53 -2.65 7.79
C GLY A 50 -11.72 -4.16 7.81
N ARG A 51 -10.70 -4.94 7.43
CA ARG A 51 -10.79 -6.40 7.28
C ARG A 51 -10.35 -7.19 8.51
N LEU A 52 -10.18 -6.54 9.66
CA LEU A 52 -9.97 -7.27 10.92
C LEU A 52 -11.21 -8.11 11.29
N VAL A 53 -12.39 -7.73 10.82
CA VAL A 53 -13.60 -8.55 10.81
C VAL A 53 -14.08 -8.66 9.37
N LYS A 54 -14.26 -9.88 8.85
CA LYS A 54 -14.87 -10.11 7.53
C LYS A 54 -16.24 -10.72 7.69
N LEU A 55 -17.14 -10.28 6.82
CA LEU A 55 -18.56 -10.60 6.84
C LEU A 55 -19.02 -11.02 5.44
N THR A 56 -20.00 -11.88 5.39
CA THR A 56 -20.75 -12.16 4.15
C THR A 56 -21.82 -11.09 3.92
N SER A 57 -22.46 -11.12 2.77
CA SER A 57 -23.54 -10.19 2.43
C SER A 57 -24.79 -10.34 3.32
N ASP A 58 -24.98 -11.47 3.99
CA ASP A 58 -26.03 -11.69 4.98
C ASP A 58 -25.62 -11.31 6.41
N GLY A 59 -24.39 -10.84 6.58
CA GLY A 59 -23.82 -10.40 7.85
C GLY A 59 -23.17 -11.50 8.68
N SER A 60 -23.01 -12.73 8.16
CA SER A 60 -22.32 -13.80 8.89
C SER A 60 -20.81 -13.52 8.97
N VAL A 61 -20.24 -13.67 10.17
CA VAL A 61 -18.80 -13.45 10.42
C VAL A 61 -17.98 -14.61 9.87
N THR A 62 -17.13 -14.33 8.88
CA THR A 62 -16.27 -15.33 8.23
C THR A 62 -14.83 -15.30 8.70
N TYR A 63 -14.41 -14.19 9.31
CA TYR A 63 -13.05 -14.02 9.82
C TYR A 63 -13.00 -13.03 10.95
N LEU A 64 -12.23 -13.36 11.98
CA LEU A 64 -11.82 -12.47 13.07
C LEU A 64 -10.30 -12.50 13.16
N SER A 65 -9.68 -11.33 13.00
CA SER A 65 -8.22 -11.21 13.09
C SER A 65 -7.76 -11.43 14.54
N PRO A 66 -6.67 -12.18 14.77
CA PRO A 66 -6.05 -12.26 16.10
C PRO A 66 -5.62 -10.90 16.66
N ALA A 67 -5.30 -9.94 15.79
CA ALA A 67 -4.92 -8.58 16.17
C ALA A 67 -6.05 -7.80 16.90
N LEU A 68 -7.29 -8.27 16.83
CA LEU A 68 -8.41 -7.67 17.59
C LEU A 68 -8.17 -7.70 19.11
N ALA A 69 -7.39 -8.68 19.60
CA ALA A 69 -7.04 -8.79 21.02
C ALA A 69 -6.25 -7.58 21.55
N GLU A 70 -5.62 -6.80 20.68
CA GLU A 70 -4.94 -5.55 21.06
C GLU A 70 -5.94 -4.44 21.44
N TRP A 71 -7.15 -4.51 20.91
CA TRP A 71 -8.15 -3.45 21.03
C TRP A 71 -9.28 -3.81 21.99
N THR A 72 -9.63 -5.08 22.09
CA THR A 72 -10.71 -5.55 22.97
C THR A 72 -10.55 -7.01 23.34
N ALA A 73 -10.95 -7.34 24.58
CA ALA A 73 -11.06 -8.71 25.02
C ALA A 73 -12.29 -9.43 24.40
N ASP A 74 -13.32 -8.66 24.02
CA ASP A 74 -14.54 -9.17 23.38
C ASP A 74 -14.90 -8.27 22.18
N PRO A 75 -14.78 -8.77 20.94
CA PRO A 75 -15.13 -8.01 19.75
C PRO A 75 -16.65 -7.83 19.55
N GLY A 76 -17.49 -8.43 20.42
CA GLY A 76 -18.95 -8.35 20.33
C GLY A 76 -19.58 -9.21 19.25
N VAL A 77 -18.77 -10.01 18.54
CA VAL A 77 -19.19 -10.90 17.45
C VAL A 77 -18.43 -12.22 17.51
N ARG A 78 -18.99 -13.29 16.95
CA ARG A 78 -18.39 -14.63 16.93
C ARG A 78 -18.31 -15.17 15.51
N LEU A 79 -17.28 -15.95 15.25
CA LEU A 79 -17.10 -16.64 13.98
C LEU A 79 -18.30 -17.56 13.68
N GLY A 80 -18.85 -17.46 12.47
CA GLY A 80 -20.02 -18.23 12.02
C GLY A 80 -21.37 -17.66 12.44
N GLU A 81 -21.42 -16.67 13.34
CA GLU A 81 -22.66 -16.01 13.75
C GLU A 81 -22.94 -14.76 12.90
N ARG A 82 -24.22 -14.36 12.86
CA ARG A 82 -24.61 -13.13 12.18
C ARG A 82 -24.33 -11.93 13.09
N ALA A 83 -23.53 -10.99 12.60
CA ALA A 83 -23.20 -9.78 13.31
C ALA A 83 -24.33 -8.76 13.22
N GLU A 84 -24.62 -8.10 14.33
CA GLU A 84 -25.45 -6.90 14.36
C GLU A 84 -24.55 -5.66 14.39
N ARG A 85 -24.88 -4.64 13.60
CA ARG A 85 -24.13 -3.37 13.53
C ARG A 85 -23.85 -2.79 14.93
N ARG A 86 -24.84 -2.85 15.83
CA ARG A 86 -24.70 -2.33 17.22
C ARG A 86 -23.68 -3.09 18.05
N ALA A 87 -23.52 -4.38 17.83
CA ALA A 87 -22.58 -5.22 18.58
C ALA A 87 -21.11 -4.89 18.26
N LEU A 88 -20.83 -4.34 17.08
CA LEU A 88 -19.50 -3.91 16.66
C LEU A 88 -19.08 -2.53 17.20
N ARG A 89 -20.01 -1.75 17.76
CA ARG A 89 -19.71 -0.39 18.24
C ARG A 89 -18.57 -0.31 19.26
N PRO A 90 -18.49 -1.18 20.30
CA PRO A 90 -17.38 -1.12 21.25
C PRO A 90 -16.02 -1.38 20.59
N LEU A 91 -15.96 -2.34 19.68
CA LEU A 91 -14.74 -2.61 18.89
C LEU A 91 -14.33 -1.41 18.04
N ILE A 92 -15.27 -0.85 17.28
CA ILE A 92 -15.03 0.34 16.45
C ILE A 92 -14.54 1.51 17.31
N SER A 93 -15.17 1.76 18.47
CA SER A 93 -14.73 2.80 19.38
C SER A 93 -13.31 2.58 19.89
N ALA A 94 -12.97 1.36 20.32
CA ALA A 94 -11.63 1.02 20.78
C ALA A 94 -10.54 1.21 19.69
N MET A 95 -10.87 0.87 18.43
CA MET A 95 -9.98 1.10 17.30
C MET A 95 -9.78 2.60 17.02
N VAL A 96 -10.85 3.39 17.07
CA VAL A 96 -10.79 4.86 16.90
C VAL A 96 -10.00 5.50 18.03
N ASP A 97 -10.21 5.07 19.29
CA ASP A 97 -9.41 5.51 20.44
C ASP A 97 -7.92 5.17 20.26
N GLY A 98 -7.62 4.05 19.63
CA GLY A 98 -6.25 3.66 19.24
C GLY A 98 -5.62 4.63 18.25
N LEU A 99 -6.36 5.00 17.19
CA LEU A 99 -5.90 5.99 16.22
C LEU A 99 -5.72 7.38 16.86
N GLU A 100 -6.64 7.79 17.74
CA GLU A 100 -6.58 9.09 18.42
C GLU A 100 -5.35 9.17 19.36
N ARG A 101 -5.05 8.10 20.11
CA ARG A 101 -3.85 8.04 20.97
C ARG A 101 -2.54 8.14 20.19
N ALA A 102 -2.52 7.76 18.91
CA ALA A 102 -1.35 7.87 18.06
C ALA A 102 -1.12 9.29 17.52
N VAL A 103 -2.06 10.22 17.70
CA VAL A 103 -1.90 11.60 17.26
C VAL A 103 -1.05 12.37 18.28
N PRO A 104 0.13 12.92 17.86
CA PRO A 104 0.92 13.79 18.74
C PRO A 104 0.10 15.03 19.16
N GLY A 105 0.22 15.45 20.43
CA GLY A 105 -0.64 16.50 21.02
C GLY A 105 -0.54 17.88 20.36
N ASP A 106 0.50 18.15 19.62
CA ASP A 106 0.73 19.39 18.87
C ASP A 106 0.26 19.31 17.39
N VAL A 107 -0.20 18.14 16.93
CA VAL A 107 -0.78 17.95 15.59
C VAL A 107 -2.26 18.30 15.63
N LYS A 108 -2.69 19.13 14.69
CA LYS A 108 -4.10 19.55 14.53
C LYS A 108 -4.66 19.22 13.15
N VAL A 109 -3.83 18.82 12.22
CA VAL A 109 -4.22 18.52 10.85
C VAL A 109 -4.00 17.04 10.57
N LEU A 110 -5.05 16.37 10.12
CA LEU A 110 -5.05 14.94 9.80
C LEU A 110 -5.41 14.72 8.33
N SER A 111 -4.68 13.87 7.65
CA SER A 111 -4.93 13.44 6.29
C SER A 111 -5.15 11.92 6.26
N PHE A 112 -5.90 11.42 5.29
CA PHE A 112 -6.27 10.01 5.25
C PHE A 112 -6.23 9.45 3.82
N SER A 113 -5.78 8.20 3.71
CA SER A 113 -5.86 7.37 2.51
C SER A 113 -6.23 5.92 2.85
N GLY A 114 -6.34 5.07 1.82
CA GLY A 114 -6.77 3.69 1.95
C GLY A 114 -8.28 3.51 1.83
N GLY A 115 -8.74 2.26 1.76
CA GLY A 115 -10.16 1.94 1.53
C GLY A 115 -11.11 2.45 2.60
N VAL A 116 -10.66 2.50 3.86
CA VAL A 116 -11.47 3.04 4.97
C VAL A 116 -11.62 4.56 4.87
N ALA A 117 -10.66 5.27 4.27
CA ALA A 117 -10.76 6.70 4.06
C ALA A 117 -11.91 7.09 3.13
N ASP A 118 -12.18 6.28 2.09
CA ASP A 118 -13.33 6.51 1.22
C ASP A 118 -14.64 6.33 1.97
N CYS A 119 -14.77 5.31 2.82
CA CYS A 119 -15.93 5.11 3.68
C CYS A 119 -16.15 6.28 4.65
N ARG A 120 -15.09 6.99 5.05
CA ARG A 120 -15.17 8.16 5.92
C ARG A 120 -15.88 9.34 5.23
N TRP A 121 -15.64 9.52 3.92
CA TRP A 121 -16.25 10.62 3.16
C TRP A 121 -17.60 10.26 2.54
N ALA A 122 -17.72 9.02 2.06
CA ALA A 122 -18.89 8.51 1.37
C ALA A 122 -19.15 7.05 1.79
N PRO A 123 -19.71 6.83 3.01
CA PRO A 123 -20.06 5.47 3.43
C PRO A 123 -21.14 4.91 2.51
N PRO A 124 -21.07 3.62 2.15
CA PRO A 124 -22.16 2.98 1.42
C PRO A 124 -23.43 2.91 2.27
N GLU A 125 -24.60 2.90 1.65
CA GLU A 125 -25.89 2.73 2.35
C GLU A 125 -25.95 1.38 3.08
N ASP A 126 -25.52 0.32 2.41
CA ASP A 126 -25.36 -0.99 3.02
C ASP A 126 -23.98 -1.11 3.69
N TRP A 127 -23.98 -1.23 5.01
CA TRP A 127 -22.76 -1.39 5.80
C TRP A 127 -22.02 -2.73 5.54
N LEU A 128 -22.67 -3.69 4.87
CA LEU A 128 -22.10 -4.97 4.45
C LEU A 128 -21.50 -4.93 3.04
N ALA A 129 -21.60 -3.82 2.31
CA ALA A 129 -21.24 -3.70 0.90
C ALA A 129 -19.84 -4.18 0.54
N TYR A 130 -18.89 -4.08 1.47
CA TYR A 130 -17.48 -4.49 1.25
C TYR A 130 -17.10 -5.78 1.97
N GLY A 131 -18.06 -6.42 2.66
CA GLY A 131 -17.81 -7.65 3.41
C GLY A 131 -16.82 -7.47 4.56
N ASP A 132 -16.72 -6.25 5.11
CA ASP A 132 -15.85 -5.90 6.22
C ASP A 132 -16.43 -4.73 7.06
N ILE A 133 -15.73 -4.32 8.11
CA ILE A 133 -16.18 -3.24 9.01
C ILE A 133 -15.76 -1.83 8.57
N GLY A 134 -15.12 -1.68 7.41
CA GLY A 134 -14.71 -0.37 6.86
C GLY A 134 -15.85 0.66 6.77
N PRO A 135 -17.06 0.28 6.30
CA PRO A 135 -18.22 1.16 6.27
C PRO A 135 -18.67 1.67 7.63
N LEU A 136 -18.33 1.00 8.74
CA LEU A 136 -18.58 1.45 10.11
C LEU A 136 -17.42 2.23 10.68
N LEU A 137 -16.19 1.81 10.40
CA LEU A 137 -14.97 2.41 10.93
C LEU A 137 -14.73 3.81 10.34
N GLY A 138 -14.92 3.99 9.04
CA GLY A 138 -14.71 5.28 8.36
C GLY A 138 -15.53 6.42 8.95
N PRO A 139 -16.87 6.31 9.04
CA PRO A 139 -17.71 7.33 9.68
C PRO A 139 -17.37 7.59 11.16
N ALA A 140 -17.04 6.54 11.92
CA ALA A 140 -16.67 6.69 13.33
C ALA A 140 -15.37 7.48 13.52
N ILE A 141 -14.38 7.27 12.63
CA ILE A 141 -13.14 8.07 12.59
C ILE A 141 -13.49 9.53 12.32
N ARG A 142 -14.33 9.80 11.33
CA ARG A 142 -14.71 11.17 10.99
C ARG A 142 -15.40 11.88 12.16
N GLU A 143 -16.42 11.26 12.74
CA GLU A 143 -17.19 11.79 13.86
C GLU A 143 -16.26 12.14 15.03
N ARG A 144 -15.44 11.22 15.48
CA ARG A 144 -14.52 11.40 16.60
C ARG A 144 -13.53 12.55 16.36
N PHE A 145 -12.86 12.57 15.23
CA PHE A 145 -11.83 13.58 14.98
C PHE A 145 -12.42 14.96 14.69
N GLU A 146 -13.63 15.06 14.09
CA GLU A 146 -14.36 16.33 13.95
C GLU A 146 -14.80 16.86 15.32
N GLU A 147 -15.32 16.02 16.21
CA GLU A 147 -15.72 16.39 17.58
C GLU A 147 -14.52 16.87 18.41
N GLN A 148 -13.33 16.30 18.21
CA GLN A 148 -12.11 16.71 18.88
C GLN A 148 -11.46 17.97 18.26
N GLY A 149 -12.06 18.55 17.23
CA GLY A 149 -11.62 19.78 16.61
C GLY A 149 -10.42 19.66 15.70
N TYR A 150 -10.10 18.46 15.20
CA TYR A 150 -9.07 18.28 14.19
C TYR A 150 -9.52 18.80 12.82
N THR A 151 -8.58 19.38 12.09
CA THR A 151 -8.79 19.72 10.68
C THR A 151 -8.56 18.48 9.83
N LEU A 152 -9.62 17.98 9.19
CA LEU A 152 -9.54 16.79 8.35
C LEU A 152 -9.34 17.19 6.88
N VAL A 153 -8.17 16.89 6.33
CA VAL A 153 -7.84 17.16 4.94
C VAL A 153 -8.21 15.96 4.09
N ARG A 154 -8.92 16.20 3.00
CA ARG A 154 -9.16 15.18 2.00
C ARG A 154 -7.93 15.07 1.11
N GLY A 155 -7.31 13.90 1.06
CA GLY A 155 -6.21 13.63 0.15
C GLY A 155 -6.64 13.77 -1.32
N ALA A 156 -5.72 14.19 -2.17
CA ALA A 156 -5.93 14.24 -3.62
C ALA A 156 -6.28 12.84 -4.17
N GLU A 157 -5.63 11.82 -3.61
CA GLU A 157 -5.92 10.41 -3.88
C GLU A 157 -6.17 9.68 -2.56
N THR A 158 -7.02 8.65 -2.60
CA THR A 158 -7.36 7.82 -1.44
C THR A 158 -6.94 6.37 -1.62
N ILE A 159 -7.72 5.54 -2.31
CA ILE A 159 -7.37 4.14 -2.57
C ILE A 159 -6.08 4.01 -3.39
N ARG A 160 -5.84 4.91 -4.34
CA ARG A 160 -4.66 4.90 -5.21
C ARG A 160 -3.46 5.66 -4.63
N ALA A 161 -3.57 6.25 -3.45
CA ALA A 161 -2.55 7.11 -2.88
C ALA A 161 -1.16 6.42 -2.81
N THR A 162 -1.11 5.15 -2.41
CA THR A 162 0.14 4.38 -2.36
C THR A 162 0.76 4.21 -3.76
N VAL A 163 -0.05 3.92 -4.78
CA VAL A 163 0.44 3.73 -6.16
C VAL A 163 0.89 5.06 -6.76
N VAL A 164 0.14 6.13 -6.54
CA VAL A 164 0.48 7.48 -7.00
C VAL A 164 1.75 7.96 -6.31
N GLY A 165 1.85 7.81 -4.98
CA GLY A 165 3.04 8.14 -4.21
C GLY A 165 4.26 7.31 -4.62
N ALA A 166 4.09 6.02 -4.95
CA ALA A 166 5.16 5.19 -5.49
C ALA A 166 5.61 5.68 -6.87
N GLY A 167 4.68 6.07 -7.74
CA GLY A 167 4.98 6.62 -9.06
C GLY A 167 5.74 7.94 -8.99
N ALA A 168 5.34 8.84 -8.10
CA ALA A 168 6.05 10.10 -7.85
C ALA A 168 7.42 9.86 -7.19
N HIS A 169 7.51 8.85 -6.32
CA HIS A 169 8.72 8.54 -5.55
C HIS A 169 9.79 7.81 -6.36
N SER A 170 9.42 7.08 -7.41
CA SER A 170 10.38 6.44 -8.31
C SER A 170 11.33 7.43 -8.99
N MET A 171 11.04 8.73 -8.91
CA MET A 171 11.92 9.81 -9.37
C MET A 171 12.91 10.31 -8.29
N GLU A 172 12.65 10.06 -7.00
CA GLU A 172 13.47 10.60 -5.90
C GLU A 172 14.17 9.55 -5.04
N VAL A 173 13.74 8.30 -5.10
CA VAL A 173 14.31 7.26 -4.26
C VAL A 173 15.00 6.22 -5.08
N SER A 174 16.23 6.22 -4.95
CA SER A 174 16.83 5.02 -4.39
C SER A 174 18.28 5.25 -4.03
N GLY A 175 18.60 5.04 -2.77
CA GLY A 175 19.84 4.42 -2.42
C GLY A 175 19.92 2.96 -2.92
N SER A 176 18.98 2.47 -3.71
CA SER A 176 19.08 1.22 -4.42
C SER A 176 19.50 1.52 -5.85
N THR A 177 20.55 0.98 -6.23
CA THR A 177 21.28 0.85 -7.48
C THR A 177 20.38 0.77 -8.72
N ILE A 178 19.76 1.88 -9.12
CA ILE A 178 19.28 2.01 -10.49
C ILE A 178 20.49 2.47 -11.31
N PHE A 179 20.98 1.60 -12.17
CA PHE A 179 22.00 1.91 -13.13
C PHE A 179 21.34 2.07 -14.50
N TYR A 180 21.58 3.18 -15.16
CA TYR A 180 21.21 3.37 -16.56
C TYR A 180 22.39 3.96 -17.31
N ARG A 181 22.54 3.54 -18.55
CA ARG A 181 23.58 4.01 -19.45
C ARG A 181 22.99 4.15 -20.84
N GLU A 182 23.20 5.33 -21.44
CA GLU A 182 22.81 5.61 -22.84
C GLU A 182 21.29 5.40 -23.11
N VAL A 183 20.44 5.72 -22.12
CA VAL A 183 18.98 5.55 -22.23
C VAL A 183 18.29 6.91 -22.18
N ALA A 184 17.43 7.18 -23.14
CA ALA A 184 16.57 8.35 -23.15
C ALA A 184 15.21 7.99 -22.50
N PHE A 185 14.82 8.72 -21.46
CA PHE A 185 13.53 8.58 -20.80
C PHE A 185 12.50 9.59 -21.32
N PRO A 186 11.18 9.27 -21.31
CA PRO A 186 10.56 8.03 -20.81
C PRO A 186 10.60 6.90 -21.83
N LEU A 187 10.88 5.67 -21.36
CA LEU A 187 10.69 4.46 -22.14
C LEU A 187 9.19 4.13 -22.20
N LYS A 188 8.66 3.96 -23.41
CA LYS A 188 7.23 3.64 -23.62
C LYS A 188 7.08 2.43 -24.52
N ASN A 189 6.03 1.64 -24.27
CA ASN A 189 5.63 0.50 -25.11
C ASN A 189 6.72 -0.54 -25.32
N LEU A 190 7.53 -0.82 -24.27
CA LEU A 190 8.53 -1.88 -24.36
C LEU A 190 7.85 -3.25 -24.38
N PRO A 191 8.18 -4.12 -25.35
CA PRO A 191 7.80 -5.51 -25.29
C PRO A 191 8.40 -6.15 -24.02
N VAL A 192 7.64 -7.05 -23.38
CA VAL A 192 8.10 -7.75 -22.18
C VAL A 192 8.48 -9.17 -22.51
N LEU A 193 9.77 -9.48 -22.41
CA LEU A 193 10.30 -10.82 -22.47
C LEU A 193 10.24 -11.45 -21.09
N ARG A 194 9.44 -12.50 -20.92
CA ARG A 194 9.29 -13.20 -19.65
C ARG A 194 10.06 -14.51 -19.65
N LEU A 195 10.89 -14.71 -18.62
CA LEU A 195 11.48 -16.02 -18.32
C LEU A 195 10.48 -16.88 -17.54
N ASN A 196 10.51 -18.18 -17.77
CA ASN A 196 9.78 -19.14 -16.94
C ASN A 196 10.68 -19.64 -15.78
N ARG A 197 10.09 -20.34 -14.82
CA ARG A 197 10.80 -20.81 -13.62
C ARG A 197 11.99 -21.74 -13.93
N GLU A 198 11.88 -22.60 -14.91
CA GLU A 198 12.96 -23.52 -15.29
C GLU A 198 14.14 -22.77 -15.90
N GLU A 199 13.86 -21.80 -16.78
CA GLU A 199 14.87 -20.91 -17.36
C GLU A 199 15.55 -20.06 -16.28
N GLU A 200 14.80 -19.55 -15.31
CA GLU A 200 15.34 -18.77 -14.20
C GLU A 200 16.27 -19.60 -13.27
N GLN A 201 15.98 -20.88 -13.10
CA GLN A 201 16.78 -21.77 -12.25
C GLN A 201 18.03 -22.34 -12.94
N GLY A 202 18.19 -22.12 -14.23
CA GLY A 202 19.36 -22.51 -15.00
C GLY A 202 20.64 -21.83 -14.53
N ASN A 203 21.80 -22.38 -14.90
CA ASN A 203 23.09 -21.69 -14.75
C ASN A 203 23.20 -20.52 -15.73
N ALA A 204 24.28 -19.72 -15.64
CA ALA A 204 24.48 -18.54 -16.49
C ALA A 204 24.40 -18.88 -17.99
N ALA A 205 24.97 -19.99 -18.45
CA ALA A 205 24.94 -20.38 -19.86
C ALA A 205 23.53 -20.76 -20.34
N ALA A 206 22.75 -21.51 -19.54
CA ALA A 206 21.39 -21.87 -19.87
C ALA A 206 20.46 -20.64 -19.87
N LEU A 207 20.69 -19.71 -18.95
CA LEU A 207 19.96 -18.45 -18.91
C LEU A 207 20.25 -17.57 -20.11
N ALA A 208 21.53 -17.44 -20.50
CA ALA A 208 21.95 -16.70 -21.70
C ALA A 208 21.31 -17.27 -22.98
N GLU A 209 21.27 -18.59 -23.11
CA GLU A 209 20.61 -19.26 -24.25
C GLU A 209 19.08 -18.99 -24.26
N ALA A 210 18.44 -19.04 -23.10
CA ALA A 210 17.00 -18.74 -22.97
C ALA A 210 16.70 -17.28 -23.34
N VAL A 211 17.51 -16.34 -22.88
CA VAL A 211 17.37 -14.91 -23.20
C VAL A 211 17.55 -14.69 -24.68
N ARG A 212 18.66 -15.20 -25.27
CA ARG A 212 18.98 -15.07 -26.72
C ARG A 212 17.88 -15.66 -27.60
N ARG A 213 17.41 -16.87 -27.27
CA ARG A 213 16.29 -17.52 -27.99
C ARG A 213 15.05 -16.68 -28.02
N LYS A 214 14.68 -16.08 -26.88
CA LYS A 214 13.46 -15.25 -26.74
C LYS A 214 13.62 -13.86 -27.35
N LEU A 215 14.83 -13.27 -27.31
CA LEU A 215 15.11 -12.00 -27.96
C LEU A 215 14.93 -12.09 -29.48
N ASN A 216 15.26 -13.22 -30.09
CA ASN A 216 15.03 -13.45 -31.51
C ASN A 216 13.56 -13.32 -31.93
N TRP A 217 12.62 -13.46 -31.03
CA TRP A 217 11.21 -13.23 -31.33
C TRP A 217 10.83 -11.74 -31.51
N TYR A 218 11.69 -10.84 -31.03
CA TYR A 218 11.53 -9.39 -31.12
C TYR A 218 12.50 -8.74 -32.09
N ALA A 219 13.33 -9.54 -32.73
CA ALA A 219 14.21 -9.06 -33.79
C ALA A 219 13.41 -8.96 -35.10
N ASP A 220 13.43 -7.79 -35.73
CA ASP A 220 12.85 -7.54 -37.04
C ASP A 220 13.96 -7.19 -38.03
N GLU A 221 13.61 -6.87 -39.28
CA GLU A 221 14.56 -6.48 -40.33
C GLU A 221 15.36 -5.21 -39.97
N GLY A 222 14.93 -4.44 -38.98
CA GLY A 222 15.61 -3.24 -38.48
C GLY A 222 16.58 -3.49 -37.31
N GLY A 223 16.65 -4.72 -36.82
CA GLY A 223 17.48 -5.13 -35.68
C GLY A 223 16.69 -5.33 -34.40
N LEU A 224 17.40 -5.53 -33.28
CA LEU A 224 16.80 -5.77 -31.96
C LEU A 224 16.22 -4.49 -31.40
N THR A 225 14.91 -4.45 -31.16
CA THR A 225 14.26 -3.37 -30.42
C THR A 225 14.52 -3.50 -28.92
N GLN A 226 14.42 -2.39 -28.19
CA GLN A 226 14.51 -2.41 -26.73
C GLN A 226 13.39 -3.27 -26.14
N VAL A 227 13.73 -4.17 -25.23
CA VAL A 227 12.79 -5.05 -24.52
C VAL A 227 12.96 -4.91 -23.02
N ALA A 228 11.91 -5.14 -22.26
CA ALA A 228 11.97 -5.29 -20.82
C ALA A 228 12.07 -6.77 -20.47
N LEU A 229 13.10 -7.18 -19.73
CA LEU A 229 13.22 -8.54 -19.23
C LEU A 229 12.49 -8.68 -17.90
N ALA A 230 11.55 -9.61 -17.81
CA ALA A 230 10.79 -9.92 -16.60
C ALA A 230 11.08 -11.34 -16.13
N PHE A 231 11.36 -11.49 -14.83
CA PHE A 231 11.54 -12.77 -14.15
C PHE A 231 11.06 -12.68 -12.70
N ALA A 232 10.74 -13.83 -12.09
CA ALA A 232 10.18 -13.85 -10.75
C ALA A 232 11.23 -13.53 -9.67
N GLY A 233 12.47 -13.91 -9.93
CA GLY A 233 13.56 -13.77 -8.97
C GLY A 233 13.46 -14.72 -7.78
N GLU A 234 14.35 -14.55 -6.83
CA GLU A 234 14.40 -15.28 -5.57
C GLU A 234 14.24 -14.30 -4.40
N LEU A 235 13.49 -14.69 -3.35
CA LEU A 235 13.22 -13.83 -2.19
C LEU A 235 14.48 -13.43 -1.41
N SER A 236 15.52 -14.29 -1.42
CA SER A 236 16.78 -14.03 -0.72
C SER A 236 17.92 -14.76 -1.42
N PRO A 237 18.34 -14.30 -2.62
CA PRO A 237 19.37 -14.98 -3.38
C PRO A 237 20.75 -14.86 -2.72
N ALA A 238 21.54 -15.94 -2.74
CA ALA A 238 22.95 -15.84 -2.41
C ALA A 238 23.68 -14.95 -3.44
N TYR A 239 24.71 -14.21 -3.03
CA TYR A 239 25.49 -13.32 -3.92
C TYR A 239 25.94 -14.01 -5.20
N ARG A 240 26.46 -15.24 -5.09
CA ARG A 240 26.85 -16.05 -6.25
C ARG A 240 25.72 -16.26 -7.25
N ARG A 241 24.49 -16.44 -6.74
CA ARG A 241 23.30 -16.62 -7.59
C ARG A 241 22.94 -15.34 -8.35
N VAL A 242 23.06 -14.19 -7.70
CA VAL A 242 22.88 -12.88 -8.35
C VAL A 242 23.91 -12.67 -9.45
N GLU A 243 25.16 -13.07 -9.21
CA GLU A 243 26.25 -12.99 -10.18
C GLU A 243 26.00 -13.89 -11.41
N GLU A 244 25.56 -15.13 -11.21
CA GLU A 244 25.18 -16.07 -12.28
C GLU A 244 24.03 -15.52 -13.14
N ILE A 245 22.99 -14.96 -12.51
CA ILE A 245 21.86 -14.35 -13.24
C ILE A 245 22.33 -13.14 -14.05
N ALA A 246 23.09 -12.25 -13.43
CA ALA A 246 23.63 -11.05 -14.10
C ALA A 246 24.53 -11.42 -15.30
N GLN A 247 25.35 -12.45 -15.14
CA GLN A 247 26.20 -12.97 -16.22
C GLN A 247 25.34 -13.55 -17.36
N GLY A 248 24.36 -14.39 -17.04
CA GLY A 248 23.46 -14.98 -18.03
C GLY A 248 22.68 -13.95 -18.84
N ILE A 249 22.20 -12.89 -18.17
CA ILE A 249 21.49 -11.78 -18.85
C ILE A 249 22.46 -11.01 -19.77
N ARG A 250 23.68 -10.77 -19.34
CA ARG A 250 24.67 -10.01 -20.12
C ARG A 250 25.15 -10.75 -21.35
N GLU A 251 25.19 -12.07 -21.28
CA GLU A 251 25.72 -12.93 -22.38
C GLU A 251 24.62 -13.40 -23.35
N GLY A 252 23.34 -13.25 -22.95
CA GLY A 252 22.14 -13.56 -23.75
C GLY A 252 21.74 -12.41 -24.63
#